data_8bcaa21a8e342acaf3f38ca77dc07b8a
#
_entry.id   8bcaa21a8e342acaf3f38ca77dc07b8a
#
_cell.length_a   1.000
_cell.length_b   1.000
_cell.length_c   1.000
_cell.angle_alpha   90.00
_cell.angle_beta   90.00
_cell.angle_gamma   90.00
#
_symmetry.space_group_name_H-M   'P 1'
#
loop_
_entity.id
_entity.type
_entity.pdbx_description
1 polymer ?
#
loop_
_entity_poly.entity_id
_entity_poly.type
_entity_poly.pdbx_seq_one_letter_code
_entity_poly.pdbx_strand_id
1 'polypeptide(L)'
;GSGYELAKKLGHRVLRPLPALTALKCKKTGFSGWAGVRTEGKVTVYIDGKETVSERGELQLTEYGVSGIPVFQVSRYAIRAFEEKKQVSLALNFLPEFDQEQLHRFLEQRRKCVPYKEKREFLVGLFPEKLNKVLLAEKNLEEAISSYSLKMTGYLPFEQAQVCSGGVSVLEISEETMESRL
;
A
#
# COMPACT_ATOMS: atom_id res chain seq x y z
N GLY A 1 -10.26 -5.23 -24.32
CA GLY A 1 -11.55 -4.87 -24.93
C GLY A 1 -11.39 -4.60 -26.41
N SER A 2 -12.48 -4.53 -27.14
CA SER A 2 -12.50 -4.34 -28.62
C SER A 2 -11.72 -3.10 -29.10
N GLY A 3 -11.68 -2.02 -28.31
CA GLY A 3 -10.91 -0.83 -28.66
C GLY A 3 -9.41 -1.05 -28.75
N TYR A 4 -8.81 -1.86 -27.87
CA TYR A 4 -7.38 -2.19 -27.95
C TYR A 4 -7.06 -3.07 -29.18
N GLU A 5 -7.97 -3.97 -29.55
CA GLU A 5 -7.80 -4.77 -30.76
C GLU A 5 -7.89 -3.91 -32.03
N LEU A 6 -8.81 -2.93 -32.04
CA LEU A 6 -8.88 -1.97 -33.13
C LEU A 6 -7.61 -1.11 -33.23
N ALA A 7 -7.13 -0.57 -32.11
CA ALA A 7 -5.89 0.20 -32.07
C ALA A 7 -4.69 -0.59 -32.60
N LYS A 8 -4.56 -1.86 -32.22
CA LYS A 8 -3.52 -2.76 -32.79
C LYS A 8 -3.65 -2.96 -34.29
N LYS A 9 -4.89 -3.14 -34.80
CA LYS A 9 -5.14 -3.27 -36.26
C LYS A 9 -4.75 -2.01 -37.02
N LEU A 10 -4.86 -0.85 -36.39
CA LEU A 10 -4.45 0.43 -36.94
C LEU A 10 -2.95 0.73 -36.77
N GLY A 11 -2.17 -0.23 -36.26
CA GLY A 11 -0.72 -0.12 -36.14
C GLY A 11 -0.23 0.36 -34.76
N HIS A 12 -1.09 0.72 -33.84
CA HIS A 12 -0.72 1.21 -32.52
C HIS A 12 -0.11 0.12 -31.64
N ARG A 13 0.94 0.49 -30.92
CA ARG A 13 1.50 -0.31 -29.82
C ARG A 13 0.56 -0.22 -28.62
N VAL A 14 0.05 -1.36 -28.18
CA VAL A 14 -0.78 -1.47 -26.98
C VAL A 14 0.03 -2.12 -25.87
N LEU A 15 0.33 -1.34 -24.83
CA LEU A 15 0.92 -1.83 -23.58
C LEU A 15 -0.15 -2.65 -22.84
N ARG A 16 0.23 -3.83 -22.33
CA ARG A 16 -0.70 -4.70 -21.60
C ARG A 16 -1.40 -3.91 -20.48
N PRO A 17 -2.72 -3.78 -20.50
CA PRO A 17 -3.46 -3.16 -19.41
C PRO A 17 -3.35 -4.00 -18.14
N LEU A 18 -3.13 -3.33 -17.02
CA LEU A 18 -3.10 -3.92 -15.68
C LEU A 18 -4.08 -3.14 -14.78
N PRO A 19 -4.71 -3.79 -13.77
CA PRO A 19 -5.52 -3.07 -12.81
C PRO A 19 -4.71 -1.96 -12.12
N ALA A 20 -5.36 -0.84 -11.86
CA ALA A 20 -4.78 0.27 -11.10
C ALA A 20 -5.85 0.92 -10.22
N LEU A 21 -5.44 1.68 -9.21
CA LEU A 21 -6.29 2.17 -8.14
C LEU A 21 -7.09 1.03 -7.52
N THR A 22 -6.38 0.04 -7.01
CA THR A 22 -6.94 -1.19 -6.45
C THR A 22 -6.19 -1.64 -5.21
N ALA A 23 -6.80 -2.50 -4.41
CA ALA A 23 -6.20 -3.05 -3.21
C ALA A 23 -5.11 -4.07 -3.52
N LEU A 24 -4.13 -4.16 -2.63
CA LEU A 24 -3.00 -5.07 -2.71
C LEU A 24 -3.17 -6.24 -1.74
N LYS A 25 -3.00 -7.45 -2.26
CA LYS A 25 -2.96 -8.67 -1.44
C LYS A 25 -1.57 -8.86 -0.85
N CYS A 26 -1.52 -9.11 0.43
CA CYS A 26 -0.27 -9.25 1.16
C CYS A 26 -0.27 -10.49 2.04
N LYS A 27 0.91 -10.90 2.46
CA LYS A 27 1.12 -11.99 3.41
C LYS A 27 2.10 -11.54 4.49
N LYS A 28 1.70 -11.76 5.74
CA LYS A 28 2.53 -11.77 6.95
C LYS A 28 1.82 -12.58 8.00
N THR A 29 2.56 -13.27 8.84
CA THR A 29 1.97 -14.03 9.95
C THR A 29 1.31 -13.07 10.95
N GLY A 30 0.07 -13.33 11.31
CA GLY A 30 -0.66 -12.60 12.36
C GLY A 30 -1.40 -11.33 11.95
N PHE A 31 -1.22 -10.82 10.72
CA PHE A 31 -1.84 -9.54 10.34
C PHE A 31 -3.37 -9.60 10.13
N SER A 32 -3.93 -10.76 9.88
CA SER A 32 -5.38 -10.91 9.63
C SER A 32 -6.28 -10.41 10.77
N GLY A 33 -5.75 -10.31 11.98
CA GLY A 33 -6.48 -9.81 13.15
C GLY A 33 -6.93 -8.35 13.07
N TRP A 34 -6.44 -7.57 12.13
CA TRP A 34 -6.78 -6.15 11.96
C TRP A 34 -7.89 -5.86 10.94
N ALA A 35 -8.48 -6.90 10.33
CA ALA A 35 -9.47 -6.74 9.27
C ALA A 35 -10.61 -5.78 9.66
N GLY A 36 -10.91 -4.83 8.75
CA GLY A 36 -11.92 -3.79 8.93
C GLY A 36 -11.44 -2.52 9.65
N VAL A 37 -10.15 -2.46 10.05
CA VAL A 37 -9.58 -1.24 10.64
C VAL A 37 -9.31 -0.21 9.56
N ARG A 38 -9.64 1.05 9.87
CA ARG A 38 -9.21 2.24 9.16
C ARG A 38 -8.34 3.08 10.08
N THR A 39 -7.23 3.58 9.57
CA THR A 39 -6.29 4.40 10.35
C THR A 39 -5.48 5.29 9.42
N GLU A 40 -5.16 6.49 9.88
CA GLU A 40 -4.17 7.33 9.20
C GLU A 40 -2.82 6.62 9.19
N GLY A 41 -2.06 6.84 8.13
CA GLY A 41 -0.73 6.26 8.01
C GLY A 41 -0.07 6.58 6.68
N LYS A 42 1.09 5.99 6.47
CA LYS A 42 1.86 6.07 5.23
C LYS A 42 2.12 4.65 4.72
N VAL A 43 1.90 4.41 3.45
CA VAL A 43 2.33 3.20 2.76
C VAL A 43 3.54 3.50 1.89
N THR A 44 4.56 2.67 1.98
CA THR A 44 5.76 2.74 1.12
C THR A 44 5.91 1.41 0.37
N VAL A 45 6.12 1.49 -0.94
CA VAL A 45 6.36 0.33 -1.80
C VAL A 45 7.84 0.16 -2.03
N TYR A 46 8.33 -1.05 -1.78
CA TYR A 46 9.70 -1.48 -2.08
C TYR A 46 9.68 -2.49 -3.22
N ILE A 47 10.51 -2.27 -4.23
CA ILE A 47 10.71 -3.17 -5.38
C ILE A 47 12.16 -3.65 -5.34
N ASP A 48 12.36 -4.97 -5.23
CA ASP A 48 13.68 -5.59 -5.07
C ASP A 48 14.51 -4.95 -3.93
N GLY A 49 13.82 -4.62 -2.80
CA GLY A 49 14.42 -4.00 -1.62
C GLY A 49 14.65 -2.49 -1.72
N LYS A 50 14.37 -1.86 -2.86
CA LYS A 50 14.54 -0.42 -3.06
C LYS A 50 13.21 0.32 -2.87
N GLU A 51 13.22 1.37 -2.04
CA GLU A 51 12.08 2.28 -1.91
C GLU A 51 11.77 2.92 -3.28
N THR A 52 10.52 2.86 -3.69
CA THR A 52 10.08 3.29 -5.03
C THR A 52 9.07 4.41 -4.98
N VAL A 53 8.06 4.28 -4.14
CA VAL A 53 6.97 5.27 -4.02
C VAL A 53 6.33 5.15 -2.65
N SER A 54 5.86 6.26 -2.12
CA SER A 54 5.10 6.28 -0.88
C SER A 54 3.96 7.29 -0.95
N GLU A 55 2.88 7.00 -0.22
CA GLU A 55 1.70 7.87 -0.10
C GLU A 55 1.19 7.85 1.33
N ARG A 56 0.56 8.97 1.75
CA ARG A 56 0.00 9.16 3.09
C ARG A 56 -1.50 9.40 3.04
N GLY A 57 -2.22 8.92 4.05
CA GLY A 57 -3.66 9.11 4.24
C GLY A 57 -4.30 7.93 4.95
N GLU A 58 -5.63 7.80 4.85
CA GLU A 58 -6.36 6.72 5.50
C GLU A 58 -6.08 5.36 4.84
N LEU A 59 -5.40 4.51 5.57
CA LEU A 59 -5.18 3.10 5.23
C LEU A 59 -6.38 2.27 5.66
N GLN A 60 -6.82 1.36 4.80
CA GLN A 60 -7.83 0.37 5.12
C GLN A 60 -7.18 -1.01 5.21
N LEU A 61 -7.17 -1.57 6.42
CA LEU A 61 -6.57 -2.87 6.71
C LEU A 61 -7.62 -3.96 6.49
N THR A 62 -7.29 -4.96 5.68
CA THR A 62 -8.21 -6.03 5.27
C THR A 62 -7.66 -7.39 5.67
N GLU A 63 -8.48 -8.44 5.57
CA GLU A 63 -8.06 -9.81 5.83
C GLU A 63 -7.06 -10.35 4.78
N TYR A 64 -7.07 -9.78 3.56
CA TYR A 64 -6.21 -10.20 2.46
C TYR A 64 -5.00 -9.28 2.24
N GLY A 65 -4.94 -8.14 2.91
CA GLY A 65 -3.86 -7.16 2.71
C GLY A 65 -4.26 -5.75 3.08
N VAL A 66 -4.06 -4.81 2.15
CA VAL A 66 -4.26 -3.38 2.40
C VAL A 66 -5.01 -2.70 1.25
N SER A 67 -5.76 -1.67 1.60
CA SER A 67 -6.60 -0.87 0.73
C SER A 67 -6.60 0.59 1.21
N GLY A 68 -7.43 1.43 0.61
CA GLY A 68 -7.51 2.86 0.92
C GLY A 68 -6.82 3.70 -0.14
N ILE A 69 -7.11 5.01 -0.13
CA ILE A 69 -6.63 5.93 -1.18
C ILE A 69 -5.11 5.90 -1.37
N PRO A 70 -4.28 5.93 -0.31
CA PRO A 70 -2.82 5.86 -0.47
C PRO A 70 -2.37 4.56 -1.15
N VAL A 71 -3.00 3.42 -0.80
CA VAL A 71 -2.69 2.12 -1.42
C VAL A 71 -3.09 2.12 -2.89
N PHE A 72 -4.22 2.72 -3.23
CA PHE A 72 -4.66 2.85 -4.63
C PHE A 72 -3.66 3.63 -5.45
N GLN A 73 -3.16 4.74 -4.94
CA GLN A 73 -2.19 5.60 -5.64
C GLN A 73 -0.87 4.88 -5.93
N VAL A 74 -0.37 4.09 -4.98
CA VAL A 74 0.87 3.32 -5.17
C VAL A 74 0.68 2.01 -5.94
N SER A 75 -0.57 1.53 -6.07
CA SER A 75 -0.88 0.20 -6.62
C SER A 75 -0.33 -0.04 -8.03
N ARG A 76 -0.35 0.98 -8.90
CA ARG A 76 0.14 0.87 -10.28
C ARG A 76 1.63 0.50 -10.35
N TYR A 77 2.44 1.01 -9.44
CA TYR A 77 3.88 0.71 -9.38
C TYR A 77 4.11 -0.70 -8.86
N ALA A 78 3.40 -1.05 -7.77
CA ALA A 78 3.49 -2.36 -7.15
C ALA A 78 3.03 -3.47 -8.10
N ILE A 79 1.89 -3.29 -8.79
CA ILE A 79 1.31 -4.27 -9.70
C ILE A 79 2.21 -4.48 -10.93
N ARG A 80 2.74 -3.40 -11.53
CA ARG A 80 3.65 -3.51 -12.67
C ARG A 80 4.89 -4.31 -12.31
N ALA A 81 5.54 -3.99 -11.19
CA ALA A 81 6.71 -4.72 -10.72
C ALA A 81 6.38 -6.19 -10.41
N PHE A 82 5.23 -6.46 -9.80
CA PHE A 82 4.78 -7.82 -9.49
C PHE A 82 4.56 -8.64 -10.76
N GLU A 83 3.95 -8.08 -11.81
CA GLU A 83 3.79 -8.72 -13.11
C GLU A 83 5.14 -8.96 -13.83
N GLU A 84 6.14 -8.10 -13.59
CA GLU A 84 7.53 -8.27 -14.03
C GLU A 84 8.30 -9.30 -13.19
N LYS A 85 7.63 -10.01 -12.25
CA LYS A 85 8.22 -11.03 -11.36
C LYS A 85 9.26 -10.49 -10.39
N LYS A 86 9.26 -9.19 -10.13
CA LYS A 86 10.08 -8.57 -9.09
C LYS A 86 9.53 -8.85 -7.69
N GLN A 87 10.39 -8.79 -6.70
CA GLN A 87 9.96 -8.87 -5.31
C GLN A 87 9.34 -7.54 -4.89
N VAL A 88 8.09 -7.57 -4.46
CA VAL A 88 7.38 -6.38 -3.98
C VAL A 88 7.02 -6.56 -2.52
N SER A 89 7.38 -5.58 -1.71
CA SER A 89 6.96 -5.48 -0.32
C SER A 89 6.44 -4.08 -0.01
N LEU A 90 5.63 -3.99 1.04
CA LEU A 90 5.07 -2.76 1.55
C LEU A 90 5.56 -2.54 2.98
N ALA A 91 5.84 -1.30 3.34
CA ALA A 91 5.98 -0.89 4.72
C ALA A 91 4.85 0.09 5.08
N LEU A 92 4.15 -0.20 6.17
CA LEU A 92 3.12 0.69 6.71
C LEU A 92 3.69 1.42 7.91
N ASN A 93 3.58 2.75 7.91
CA ASN A 93 3.88 3.59 9.06
C ASN A 93 2.56 4.17 9.59
N PHE A 94 2.22 3.85 10.84
CA PHE A 94 0.98 4.23 11.49
C PHE A 94 1.08 5.55 12.28
N LEU A 95 2.29 6.12 12.41
CA LEU A 95 2.56 7.44 13.00
C LEU A 95 3.59 8.20 12.15
N PRO A 96 3.26 8.52 10.89
CA PRO A 96 4.22 9.08 9.93
C PRO A 96 4.65 10.53 10.24
N GLU A 97 4.08 11.16 11.25
CA GLU A 97 4.48 12.46 11.80
C GLU A 97 5.72 12.38 12.68
N PHE A 98 6.07 11.20 13.19
CA PHE A 98 7.25 10.99 14.01
C PHE A 98 8.39 10.40 13.19
N ASP A 99 9.58 10.93 13.34
CA ASP A 99 10.81 10.21 13.02
C ASP A 99 11.09 9.13 14.06
N GLN A 100 12.14 8.33 13.85
CA GLN A 100 12.44 7.19 14.72
C GLN A 100 12.79 7.61 16.15
N GLU A 101 13.53 8.71 16.33
CA GLU A 101 13.90 9.22 17.64
C GLU A 101 12.71 9.84 18.38
N GLN A 102 11.88 10.57 17.65
CA GLN A 102 10.65 11.14 18.20
C GLN A 102 9.67 10.05 18.63
N LEU A 103 9.50 8.98 17.83
CA LEU A 103 8.65 7.85 18.17
C LEU A 103 9.17 7.15 19.44
N HIS A 104 10.47 6.90 19.51
CA HIS A 104 11.09 6.30 20.71
C HIS A 104 10.79 7.14 21.96
N ARG A 105 11.08 8.45 21.91
CA ARG A 105 10.83 9.38 23.04
C ARG A 105 9.34 9.42 23.42
N PHE A 106 8.45 9.44 22.43
CA PHE A 106 7.01 9.45 22.66
C PHE A 106 6.56 8.17 23.39
N LEU A 107 7.00 6.99 22.97
CA LEU A 107 6.65 5.74 23.62
C LEU A 107 7.25 5.60 25.02
N GLU A 108 8.47 6.07 25.23
CA GLU A 108 9.10 6.12 26.56
C GLU A 108 8.34 7.05 27.51
N GLN A 109 7.99 8.26 27.05
CA GLN A 109 7.19 9.19 27.86
C GLN A 109 5.82 8.60 28.19
N ARG A 110 5.17 7.97 27.20
CA ARG A 110 3.88 7.30 27.41
C ARG A 110 4.00 6.22 28.48
N ARG A 111 5.04 5.41 28.47
CA ARG A 111 5.28 4.36 29.47
C ARG A 111 5.35 4.94 30.89
N LYS A 112 5.99 6.11 31.03
CA LYS A 112 6.08 6.84 32.32
C LYS A 112 4.74 7.45 32.77
N CYS A 113 3.92 7.93 31.80
CA CYS A 113 2.64 8.57 32.11
C CYS A 113 1.52 7.57 32.45
N VAL A 114 1.60 6.33 31.96
CA VAL A 114 0.56 5.31 32.19
C VAL A 114 1.11 4.00 32.76
N PRO A 115 1.87 4.05 33.86
CA PRO A 115 2.53 2.86 34.43
C PRO A 115 1.51 1.82 34.97
N TYR A 116 0.28 2.25 35.19
CA TYR A 116 -0.83 1.41 35.67
C TYR A 116 -1.49 0.58 34.57
N LYS A 117 -1.19 0.87 33.28
CA LYS A 117 -1.75 0.10 32.17
C LYS A 117 -0.99 -1.21 31.96
N GLU A 118 -1.75 -2.27 31.78
CA GLU A 118 -1.17 -3.55 31.34
C GLU A 118 -0.60 -3.43 29.93
N LYS A 119 0.32 -4.35 29.57
CA LYS A 119 0.94 -4.37 28.23
C LYS A 119 -0.09 -4.32 27.11
N ARG A 120 -1.20 -5.06 27.24
CA ARG A 120 -2.30 -5.10 26.26
C ARG A 120 -3.03 -3.77 26.07
N GLU A 121 -2.95 -2.87 27.06
CA GLU A 121 -3.63 -1.58 27.08
C GLU A 121 -2.71 -0.42 26.69
N PHE A 122 -1.42 -0.71 26.51
CA PHE A 122 -0.40 0.32 26.29
C PHE A 122 -0.70 1.24 25.10
N LEU A 123 -1.28 0.72 24.03
CA LEU A 123 -1.61 1.48 22.81
C LEU A 123 -3.07 2.01 22.78
N VAL A 124 -3.86 1.76 23.83
CA VAL A 124 -5.26 2.27 23.91
C VAL A 124 -5.26 3.80 23.84
N GLY A 125 -6.05 4.33 22.91
CA GLY A 125 -6.14 5.77 22.63
C GLY A 125 -5.18 6.25 21.53
N LEU A 126 -4.27 5.39 21.01
CA LEU A 126 -3.42 5.70 19.84
C LEU A 126 -4.01 5.09 18.57
N PHE A 127 -4.44 3.85 18.64
CA PHE A 127 -4.95 3.12 17.49
C PHE A 127 -6.23 2.34 17.83
N PRO A 128 -7.01 1.91 16.83
CA PRO A 128 -8.13 0.99 17.04
C PRO A 128 -7.69 -0.33 17.70
N GLU A 129 -8.58 -0.91 18.51
CA GLU A 129 -8.26 -2.08 19.35
C GLU A 129 -7.66 -3.27 18.59
N LYS A 130 -8.20 -3.57 17.40
CA LYS A 130 -7.68 -4.66 16.56
C LYS A 130 -6.25 -4.42 16.11
N LEU A 131 -5.92 -3.17 15.74
CA LEU A 131 -4.55 -2.80 15.36
C LEU A 131 -3.62 -2.86 16.56
N ASN A 132 -4.06 -2.39 17.73
CA ASN A 132 -3.28 -2.50 18.98
C ASN A 132 -2.85 -3.94 19.25
N LYS A 133 -3.76 -4.90 19.13
CA LYS A 133 -3.48 -6.32 19.35
C LYS A 133 -2.40 -6.85 18.39
N VAL A 134 -2.48 -6.46 17.12
CA VAL A 134 -1.50 -6.88 16.11
C VAL A 134 -0.12 -6.28 16.38
N LEU A 135 -0.05 -4.97 16.65
CA LEU A 135 1.21 -4.28 16.92
C LEU A 135 1.89 -4.78 18.20
N LEU A 136 1.14 -5.02 19.27
CA LEU A 136 1.66 -5.51 20.55
C LEU A 136 2.13 -6.98 20.50
N ALA A 137 1.74 -7.74 19.49
CA ALA A 137 2.21 -9.10 19.26
C ALA A 137 3.59 -9.15 18.58
N GLU A 138 4.03 -8.03 17.97
CA GLU A 138 5.33 -7.96 17.34
C GLU A 138 6.48 -7.86 18.35
N LYS A 139 7.65 -8.36 17.97
CA LYS A 139 8.84 -8.35 18.85
C LYS A 139 9.38 -6.95 19.10
N ASN A 140 9.36 -6.11 18.07
CA ASN A 140 9.80 -4.72 18.12
C ASN A 140 8.60 -3.81 17.84
N LEU A 141 8.07 -3.18 18.89
CA LEU A 141 6.90 -2.33 18.80
C LEU A 141 7.15 -1.06 17.98
N GLU A 142 8.32 -0.46 18.11
CA GLU A 142 8.68 0.77 17.38
C GLU A 142 8.73 0.51 15.88
N GLU A 143 9.37 -0.57 15.48
CA GLU A 143 9.42 -1.02 14.09
C GLU A 143 8.01 -1.39 13.59
N ALA A 144 7.20 -2.07 14.41
CA ALA A 144 5.85 -2.41 14.06
C ALA A 144 4.96 -1.17 13.83
N ILE A 145 5.19 -0.07 14.55
CA ILE A 145 4.46 1.18 14.35
C ILE A 145 4.98 1.95 13.14
N SER A 146 6.30 2.05 12.97
CA SER A 146 6.92 2.93 11.97
C SER A 146 7.18 2.26 10.62
N SER A 147 7.25 0.93 10.56
CA SER A 147 7.63 0.18 9.36
C SER A 147 7.09 -1.25 9.35
N TYR A 148 5.78 -1.40 9.50
CA TYR A 148 5.14 -2.72 9.46
C TYR A 148 5.28 -3.35 8.07
N SER A 149 6.16 -4.33 7.95
CA SER A 149 6.51 -4.93 6.65
C SER A 149 5.51 -6.01 6.22
N LEU A 150 5.05 -5.94 4.98
CA LEU A 150 4.16 -6.90 4.33
C LEU A 150 4.76 -7.33 2.99
N LYS A 151 4.75 -8.64 2.69
CA LYS A 151 5.11 -9.15 1.37
C LYS A 151 3.87 -9.14 0.48
N MET A 152 3.96 -8.49 -0.69
CA MET A 152 2.90 -8.54 -1.68
C MET A 152 2.80 -9.94 -2.29
N THR A 153 1.57 -10.45 -2.41
CA THR A 153 1.26 -11.76 -3.00
C THR A 153 0.33 -11.68 -4.19
N GLY A 154 -0.22 -10.51 -4.47
CA GLY A 154 -1.11 -10.25 -5.58
C GLY A 154 -1.87 -8.95 -5.42
N TYR A 155 -2.94 -8.81 -6.15
CA TYR A 155 -3.81 -7.63 -6.16
C TYR A 155 -5.24 -8.04 -6.49
N LEU A 156 -6.19 -7.12 -6.34
CA LEU A 156 -7.58 -7.38 -6.75
C LEU A 156 -7.72 -7.21 -8.27
N PRO A 157 -8.61 -8.01 -8.91
CA PRO A 157 -8.75 -8.04 -10.36
C PRO A 157 -9.43 -6.77 -10.91
N PHE A 158 -9.56 -6.70 -12.25
CA PHE A 158 -10.13 -5.55 -12.98
C PHE A 158 -11.52 -5.15 -12.51
N GLU A 159 -12.36 -6.12 -12.14
CA GLU A 159 -13.75 -5.91 -11.68
C GLU A 159 -13.80 -5.10 -10.38
N GLN A 160 -12.70 -5.06 -9.63
CA GLN A 160 -12.56 -4.36 -8.36
C GLN A 160 -11.55 -3.20 -8.42
N ALA A 161 -10.98 -2.94 -9.60
CA ALA A 161 -10.10 -1.81 -9.84
C ALA A 161 -10.89 -0.61 -10.35
N GLN A 162 -10.51 0.60 -9.93
CA GLN A 162 -11.20 1.81 -10.41
C GLN A 162 -10.82 2.16 -11.85
N VAL A 163 -9.56 1.90 -12.23
CA VAL A 163 -9.02 2.19 -13.56
C VAL A 163 -8.04 1.11 -13.99
N CYS A 164 -7.50 1.22 -15.20
CA CYS A 164 -6.36 0.43 -15.66
C CYS A 164 -5.14 1.31 -15.94
N SER A 165 -3.95 0.72 -15.80
CA SER A 165 -2.67 1.28 -16.23
C SER A 165 -2.19 0.53 -17.47
N GLY A 166 -1.80 1.24 -18.52
CA GLY A 166 -1.48 0.68 -19.84
C GLY A 166 -2.52 1.08 -20.88
N GLY A 167 -2.53 0.41 -22.03
CA GLY A 167 -3.35 0.77 -23.19
C GLY A 167 -2.49 1.27 -24.35
N VAL A 168 -3.05 2.06 -25.25
CA VAL A 168 -2.31 2.64 -26.39
C VAL A 168 -1.11 3.45 -25.92
N SER A 169 0.03 3.27 -26.58
CA SER A 169 1.25 4.00 -26.23
C SER A 169 1.04 5.50 -26.42
N VAL A 170 1.25 6.28 -25.34
CA VAL A 170 1.14 7.74 -25.37
C VAL A 170 2.15 8.39 -26.31
N LEU A 171 3.25 7.70 -26.65
CA LEU A 171 4.25 8.20 -27.61
C LEU A 171 3.70 8.30 -29.04
N GLU A 172 2.60 7.59 -29.32
CA GLU A 172 1.96 7.53 -30.62
C GLU A 172 0.73 8.44 -30.70
N ILE A 173 0.49 9.25 -29.67
CA ILE A 173 -0.62 10.18 -29.57
C ILE A 173 -0.08 11.60 -29.42
N SER A 174 -0.66 12.55 -30.15
CA SER A 174 -0.36 13.97 -29.95
C SER A 174 -0.90 14.42 -28.60
N GLU A 175 -0.08 15.06 -27.79
CA GLU A 175 -0.47 15.63 -26.50
C GLU A 175 -1.34 16.88 -26.64
N GLU A 176 -1.22 17.57 -27.79
CA GLU A 176 -1.98 18.81 -28.07
C GLU A 176 -3.37 18.53 -28.65
N THR A 177 -3.44 17.60 -29.63
CA THR A 177 -4.68 17.33 -30.37
C THR A 177 -5.37 16.04 -29.98
N MET A 178 -4.68 15.17 -29.22
CA MET A 178 -5.11 13.80 -28.87
C MET A 178 -5.29 12.87 -30.08
N GLU A 179 -4.77 13.27 -31.24
CA GLU A 179 -4.82 12.48 -32.46
C GLU A 179 -3.68 11.47 -32.55
N SER A 180 -3.90 10.44 -33.34
CA SER A 180 -2.85 9.46 -33.69
C SER A 180 -1.73 10.14 -34.49
N ARG A 181 -0.48 9.77 -34.17
CA ARG A 181 0.71 10.15 -34.93
C ARG A 181 1.07 9.12 -36.02
N LEU A 182 0.27 8.07 -36.16
CA LEU A 182 0.42 7.01 -37.18
C LEU A 182 -0.48 7.29 -38.37
#